data_848c6cd712f8437614a667d702b16c77
#
_entry.id   848c6cd712f8437614a667d702b16c77
#
_cell.length_a   1.000
_cell.length_b   1.000
_cell.length_c   1.000
_cell.angle_alpha   90.00
_cell.angle_beta   90.00
_cell.angle_gamma   90.00
#
_symmetry.space_group_name_H-M   'P 1'
#
loop_
_entity.id
_entity.type
_entity.pdbx_description
1 polymer ?
#
loop_
_entity_poly.entity_id
_entity_poly.type
_entity_poly.pdbx_seq_one_letter_code
_entity_poly.pdbx_strand_id
1 'polypeptide(L)'
;MTLVCRKSRWLVLSLVLVCLCAIPSSATTVVMLSDTDLTVDSRVIVTGRVASVISTWDDRGSMAWTYVEVATDRVLKGQSESTIVLKQMGGTVGDSGVFVSGQARFAVGERVLLYLNTSPDGTLHAAHAFMGKFSIVTDKTGREYVERSVDAREVEFLSQLTGSDVTNQAPLDSYVQKIQETLNRETSRIADIEAARSGQPLVAVPKEYARKKRESRGYAPEFVLFGGGVRWMEADAGQPISFNLNPNSSPIAGGGSAEITRAMNAWAAQSGAGIRLRVAGQTASCGISMDGSNTISFGDCLNQLDQPIGCAGIAALTSFSWTREFKVIGGTTFSRLLETDTVFNNGMECFLGNSANLAEVACHELGHCIGLDHSSDASAIMWPQAHAHGRDATLGADDKAGALAIYPASSSGGPGPTPGPVSITSLSITDGIQNRYYNTSLQASGGTPPYRWAFAGGALPSGLNLASNGTIDGTPNMTGSYSFAVQVFDSASPAHIDARWLSMTIRDAATSTGVPVINRVKLKGSKKLRVFGVNFVSNSLLLINGVVFEPDSFELDGSSEVLFLKARLNVGAEGTNILIVINANSRSAPFFF
;
A
#
# COMPACT_ATOMS: atom_id res chain seq x y z
N MET A 1 80.57 -18.05 11.99
CA MET A 1 79.31 -18.73 11.61
C MET A 1 78.14 -17.80 12.04
N THR A 2 77.72 -17.00 11.15
CA THR A 2 76.80 -15.84 11.40
C THR A 2 75.41 -16.21 11.00
N LEU A 3 74.47 -16.23 11.94
CA LEU A 3 73.01 -16.39 11.66
C LEU A 3 72.39 -15.01 11.50
N VAL A 4 71.86 -14.77 10.30
CA VAL A 4 71.12 -13.57 9.97
C VAL A 4 69.61 -13.74 10.33
N CYS A 5 69.16 -12.96 11.28
CA CYS A 5 67.75 -12.91 11.69
C CYS A 5 66.99 -11.97 10.77
N ARG A 6 66.08 -12.49 9.91
CA ARG A 6 65.14 -11.71 9.06
C ARG A 6 63.96 -11.28 9.90
N LYS A 7 63.78 -9.98 10.07
CA LYS A 7 62.58 -9.34 10.64
C LYS A 7 61.44 -9.41 9.63
N SER A 8 60.39 -10.20 9.93
CA SER A 8 59.13 -10.15 9.25
C SER A 8 58.32 -8.96 9.76
N ARG A 9 57.99 -8.00 8.90
CA ARG A 9 57.05 -6.94 9.16
C ARG A 9 55.62 -7.49 9.05
N TRP A 10 54.88 -7.50 10.16
CA TRP A 10 53.46 -7.71 10.19
C TRP A 10 52.76 -6.43 9.76
N LEU A 11 52.10 -6.45 8.60
CA LEU A 11 51.16 -5.44 8.19
C LEU A 11 49.89 -5.68 8.98
N VAL A 12 49.58 -4.81 9.94
CA VAL A 12 48.29 -4.74 10.60
C VAL A 12 47.35 -4.03 9.63
N LEU A 13 46.52 -4.82 8.95
CA LEU A 13 45.41 -4.31 8.14
C LEU A 13 44.32 -3.91 9.12
N SER A 14 44.24 -2.62 9.44
CA SER A 14 43.10 -2.04 10.16
C SER A 14 41.87 -2.09 9.26
N LEU A 15 41.05 -3.11 9.51
CA LEU A 15 39.69 -3.18 8.93
C LEU A 15 38.86 -2.09 9.60
N VAL A 16 38.74 -0.95 8.94
CA VAL A 16 37.74 0.08 9.32
C VAL A 16 36.37 -0.51 8.99
N LEU A 17 35.74 -1.08 10.01
CA LEU A 17 34.35 -1.46 9.96
C LEU A 17 33.53 -0.16 9.87
N VAL A 18 33.21 0.26 8.65
CA VAL A 18 32.22 1.29 8.43
C VAL A 18 30.88 0.69 8.85
N CYS A 19 30.48 0.99 10.08
CA CYS A 19 29.11 0.75 10.53
C CYS A 19 28.21 1.65 9.65
N LEU A 20 27.73 1.13 8.55
CA LEU A 20 26.60 1.72 7.82
C LEU A 20 25.41 1.62 8.78
N CYS A 21 25.15 2.69 9.52
CA CYS A 21 23.87 2.88 10.15
C CYS A 21 22.83 2.92 9.02
N ALA A 22 22.16 1.82 8.78
CA ALA A 22 20.97 1.80 7.95
C ALA A 22 19.99 2.81 8.57
N ILE A 23 19.70 3.89 7.85
CA ILE A 23 18.66 4.82 8.21
C ILE A 23 17.36 4.06 7.94
N PRO A 24 16.53 3.77 8.96
CA PRO A 24 15.30 3.05 8.74
C PRO A 24 14.32 3.97 8.03
N SER A 25 13.89 3.56 6.85
CA SER A 25 12.83 4.19 6.09
C SER A 25 11.46 3.86 6.68
N SER A 26 10.54 4.78 6.54
CA SER A 26 9.17 4.65 7.05
C SER A 26 8.34 3.73 6.16
N ALA A 27 7.49 2.91 6.74
CA ALA A 27 6.81 1.78 6.11
C ALA A 27 5.32 2.06 5.81
N THR A 28 4.97 2.40 4.58
CA THR A 28 3.55 2.59 4.14
C THR A 28 3.50 2.57 2.62
N THR A 29 2.53 1.87 2.04
CA THR A 29 2.30 1.95 0.59
C THR A 29 1.67 3.29 0.25
N VAL A 30 2.38 4.10 -0.53
CA VAL A 30 1.92 5.43 -0.93
C VAL A 30 1.98 5.63 -2.45
N VAL A 31 1.08 6.46 -2.94
CA VAL A 31 1.22 7.14 -4.23
C VAL A 31 1.59 8.59 -3.89
N MET A 32 2.79 9.02 -4.25
CA MET A 32 3.33 10.30 -3.82
C MET A 32 2.48 11.48 -4.26
N LEU A 33 2.20 12.38 -3.31
CA LEU A 33 1.58 13.68 -3.57
C LEU A 33 2.59 14.65 -4.15
N SER A 34 2.17 15.47 -5.10
CA SER A 34 2.95 16.62 -5.54
C SER A 34 3.10 17.65 -4.39
N ASP A 35 4.17 18.43 -4.42
CA ASP A 35 4.35 19.52 -3.44
C ASP A 35 3.22 20.54 -3.55
N THR A 36 2.66 20.72 -4.75
CA THR A 36 1.49 21.55 -4.99
C THR A 36 0.26 20.99 -4.26
N ASP A 37 -0.04 19.71 -4.42
CA ASP A 37 -1.19 19.08 -3.76
C ASP A 37 -1.03 19.06 -2.24
N LEU A 38 0.16 18.74 -1.75
CA LEU A 38 0.48 18.78 -0.32
C LEU A 38 0.29 20.19 0.26
N THR A 39 0.73 21.24 -0.49
CA THR A 39 0.54 22.65 -0.08
C THR A 39 -0.93 23.04 -0.06
N VAL A 40 -1.69 22.62 -1.05
CA VAL A 40 -3.12 22.94 -1.18
C VAL A 40 -3.94 22.22 -0.11
N ASP A 41 -3.67 20.94 0.14
CA ASP A 41 -4.44 20.12 1.09
C ASP A 41 -4.13 20.46 2.55
N SER A 42 -2.89 20.79 2.90
CA SER A 42 -2.52 21.03 4.30
C SER A 42 -3.29 22.20 4.92
N ARG A 43 -3.81 22.00 6.12
CA ARG A 43 -4.53 23.03 6.88
C ARG A 43 -3.59 24.09 7.46
N VAL A 44 -2.41 23.66 7.91
CA VAL A 44 -1.37 24.53 8.47
C VAL A 44 -0.02 24.14 7.90
N ILE A 45 0.80 25.12 7.54
CA ILE A 45 2.19 24.90 7.14
C ILE A 45 3.08 25.80 7.99
N VAL A 46 4.03 25.20 8.70
CA VAL A 46 4.93 25.90 9.62
C VAL A 46 6.38 25.43 9.49
N THR A 47 7.30 26.31 9.87
CA THR A 47 8.65 25.88 10.29
C THR A 47 8.78 26.01 11.80
N GLY A 48 9.59 25.16 12.40
CA GLY A 48 9.78 25.17 13.85
C GLY A 48 10.87 24.22 14.32
N ARG A 49 11.00 24.13 15.63
CA ARG A 49 11.94 23.24 16.30
C ARG A 49 11.21 22.28 17.22
N VAL A 50 11.51 21.00 17.12
CA VAL A 50 10.96 19.96 18.01
C VAL A 50 11.49 20.18 19.42
N ALA A 51 10.60 20.53 20.34
CA ALA A 51 10.93 20.82 21.73
C ALA A 51 10.85 19.56 22.62
N SER A 52 9.87 18.67 22.36
CA SER A 52 9.78 17.39 23.06
C SER A 52 9.04 16.35 22.21
N VAL A 53 9.35 15.09 22.46
CA VAL A 53 8.65 13.92 21.91
C VAL A 53 8.35 13.01 23.08
N ILE A 54 7.07 12.64 23.26
CA ILE A 54 6.66 11.73 24.32
C ILE A 54 5.70 10.69 23.76
N SER A 55 5.82 9.44 24.21
CA SER A 55 4.87 8.39 23.88
C SER A 55 4.15 7.91 25.15
N THR A 56 2.87 7.64 25.05
CA THR A 56 2.05 7.18 26.17
C THR A 56 0.87 6.38 25.66
N TRP A 57 0.40 5.43 26.47
CA TRP A 57 -0.84 4.73 26.18
C TRP A 57 -2.04 5.68 26.29
N ASP A 58 -3.08 5.42 25.52
CA ASP A 58 -4.39 6.02 25.74
C ASP A 58 -4.94 5.62 27.12
N ASP A 59 -6.09 6.19 27.51
CA ASP A 59 -6.64 5.93 28.84
C ASP A 59 -7.22 4.50 29.00
N ARG A 60 -7.35 3.76 27.89
CA ARG A 60 -7.78 2.36 27.86
C ARG A 60 -6.60 1.39 27.79
N GLY A 61 -5.40 1.87 27.53
CA GLY A 61 -4.23 1.03 27.28
C GLY A 61 -4.26 0.29 25.94
N SER A 62 -5.11 0.75 25.00
CA SER A 62 -5.35 0.06 23.73
C SER A 62 -4.57 0.64 22.55
N MET A 63 -4.07 1.87 22.67
CA MET A 63 -3.28 2.52 21.63
C MET A 63 -2.18 3.37 22.24
N ALA A 64 -0.96 3.23 21.74
CA ALA A 64 0.11 4.16 22.06
C ALA A 64 0.01 5.39 21.16
N TRP A 65 0.15 6.57 21.74
CA TRP A 65 0.17 7.86 21.05
C TRP A 65 1.47 8.59 21.30
N THR A 66 2.04 9.13 20.23
CA THR A 66 3.21 10.01 20.29
C THR A 66 2.78 11.46 20.15
N TYR A 67 3.15 12.28 21.12
CA TYR A 67 2.95 13.72 21.13
C TYR A 67 4.28 14.42 20.82
N VAL A 68 4.29 15.25 19.78
CA VAL A 68 5.46 16.02 19.34
C VAL A 68 5.19 17.48 19.58
N GLU A 69 5.86 18.07 20.56
CA GLU A 69 5.80 19.51 20.82
C GLU A 69 6.77 20.25 19.92
N VAL A 70 6.27 21.23 19.18
CA VAL A 70 7.05 22.03 18.23
C VAL A 70 6.92 23.50 18.59
N ALA A 71 8.05 24.14 18.88
CA ALA A 71 8.13 25.61 18.94
C ALA A 71 8.13 26.15 17.50
N THR A 72 7.10 26.92 17.16
CA THR A 72 6.88 27.44 15.82
C THR A 72 7.75 28.67 15.58
N ASP A 73 8.57 28.65 14.53
CA ASP A 73 9.39 29.80 14.12
C ASP A 73 8.64 30.69 13.12
N ARG A 74 7.96 30.08 12.13
CA ARG A 74 7.27 30.79 11.05
C ARG A 74 6.03 30.04 10.60
N VAL A 75 4.94 30.78 10.36
CA VAL A 75 3.69 30.27 9.77
C VAL A 75 3.68 30.63 8.29
N LEU A 76 3.54 29.64 7.42
CA LEU A 76 3.50 29.81 5.96
C LEU A 76 2.07 29.72 5.42
N LYS A 77 1.20 28.90 6.06
CA LYS A 77 -0.22 28.76 5.73
C LYS A 77 -1.04 28.55 7.00
N GLY A 78 -2.26 29.06 7.02
CA GLY A 78 -3.22 28.87 8.11
C GLY A 78 -2.90 29.69 9.36
N GLN A 79 -3.44 29.27 10.50
CA GLN A 79 -3.21 29.88 11.81
C GLN A 79 -2.49 28.89 12.71
N SER A 80 -1.52 29.38 13.48
CA SER A 80 -0.73 28.58 14.42
C SER A 80 -0.38 29.41 15.65
N GLU A 81 -0.23 28.75 16.78
CA GLU A 81 0.33 29.31 18.01
C GLU A 81 1.86 29.21 18.01
N SER A 82 2.52 29.90 18.95
CA SER A 82 3.98 29.81 19.13
C SER A 82 4.45 28.41 19.53
N THR A 83 3.54 27.59 20.04
CA THR A 83 3.78 26.17 20.36
C THR A 83 2.60 25.36 19.86
N ILE A 84 2.86 24.32 19.10
CA ILE A 84 1.89 23.34 18.69
C ILE A 84 2.30 21.95 19.14
N VAL A 85 1.32 21.06 19.25
CA VAL A 85 1.56 19.65 19.60
C VAL A 85 0.88 18.78 18.57
N LEU A 86 1.68 17.99 17.85
CA LEU A 86 1.17 16.96 16.97
C LEU A 86 0.83 15.73 17.81
N LYS A 87 -0.24 15.03 17.42
CA LYS A 87 -0.66 13.75 18.00
C LYS A 87 -0.62 12.70 16.89
N GLN A 88 0.24 11.71 17.03
CA GLN A 88 0.43 10.66 16.05
C GLN A 88 0.18 9.29 16.66
N MET A 89 -0.40 8.38 15.88
CA MET A 89 -0.56 6.98 16.28
C MET A 89 0.80 6.31 16.39
N GLY A 90 0.90 5.38 17.36
CA GLY A 90 2.12 4.63 17.61
C GLY A 90 3.03 5.28 18.64
N GLY A 91 4.04 4.52 19.05
CA GLY A 91 5.08 4.91 19.99
C GLY A 91 5.49 3.79 20.91
N THR A 92 6.63 3.98 21.60
CA THR A 92 7.17 3.04 22.59
C THR A 92 6.88 3.55 23.99
N VAL A 93 6.32 2.72 24.84
CA VAL A 93 6.00 3.03 26.25
C VAL A 93 6.53 1.90 27.13
N GLY A 94 7.67 2.13 27.79
CA GLY A 94 8.34 1.10 28.60
C GLY A 94 8.83 -0.07 27.72
N ASP A 95 8.34 -1.27 28.05
CA ASP A 95 8.78 -2.53 27.43
C ASP A 95 7.85 -3.01 26.31
N SER A 96 6.97 -2.16 25.83
CA SER A 96 6.01 -2.47 24.76
C SER A 96 5.73 -1.23 23.91
N GLY A 97 5.05 -1.42 22.81
CA GLY A 97 4.69 -0.31 21.94
C GLY A 97 3.77 -0.71 20.82
N VAL A 98 3.34 0.31 20.09
CA VAL A 98 2.62 0.18 18.84
C VAL A 98 3.46 0.85 17.76
N PHE A 99 3.75 0.13 16.69
CA PHE A 99 4.30 0.70 15.48
C PHE A 99 3.17 0.95 14.50
N VAL A 100 3.23 2.09 13.82
CA VAL A 100 2.31 2.43 12.75
C VAL A 100 3.17 2.83 11.56
N SER A 101 3.04 2.10 10.47
CA SER A 101 3.85 2.32 9.28
C SER A 101 3.64 3.73 8.72
N GLY A 102 4.66 4.30 8.08
CA GLY A 102 4.58 5.60 7.40
C GLY A 102 4.45 6.83 8.28
N GLN A 103 4.36 6.73 9.59
CA GLN A 103 4.30 7.90 10.44
C GLN A 103 5.60 8.71 10.40
N ALA A 104 5.47 10.03 10.38
CA ALA A 104 6.62 10.93 10.42
C ALA A 104 7.41 10.74 11.72
N ARG A 105 8.74 10.70 11.63
CA ARG A 105 9.62 10.54 12.80
C ARG A 105 10.21 11.88 13.20
N PHE A 106 10.35 12.11 14.50
CA PHE A 106 10.83 13.36 15.06
C PHE A 106 11.93 13.14 16.10
N ALA A 107 12.97 13.99 16.07
CA ALA A 107 14.00 14.02 17.08
C ALA A 107 13.96 15.35 17.85
N VAL A 108 14.17 15.31 19.18
CA VAL A 108 14.24 16.52 19.99
C VAL A 108 15.39 17.39 19.51
N GLY A 109 15.14 18.70 19.33
CA GLY A 109 16.09 19.66 18.80
C GLY A 109 16.11 19.75 17.27
N GLU A 110 15.47 18.82 16.56
CA GLU A 110 15.34 18.86 15.10
C GLU A 110 14.60 20.12 14.64
N ARG A 111 15.10 20.75 13.58
CA ARG A 111 14.36 21.81 12.88
C ARG A 111 13.58 21.20 11.74
N VAL A 112 12.32 21.61 11.61
CA VAL A 112 11.37 20.99 10.69
C VAL A 112 10.59 22.03 9.90
N LEU A 113 10.18 21.66 8.68
CA LEU A 113 9.08 22.26 7.95
C LEU A 113 7.96 21.22 7.90
N LEU A 114 6.77 21.61 8.35
CA LEU A 114 5.64 20.70 8.55
C LEU A 114 4.44 21.17 7.76
N TYR A 115 3.86 20.23 7.05
CA TYR A 115 2.52 20.29 6.49
C TYR A 115 1.60 19.51 7.42
N LEU A 116 0.55 20.15 7.91
CA LEU A 116 -0.28 19.61 9.00
C LEU A 116 -1.75 19.57 8.60
N ASN A 117 -2.39 18.48 8.96
CA ASN A 117 -3.84 18.31 8.93
C ASN A 117 -4.41 18.09 10.33
N THR A 118 -5.73 17.99 10.44
CA THR A 118 -6.42 17.75 11.72
C THR A 118 -7.16 16.44 11.69
N SER A 119 -7.01 15.66 12.75
CA SER A 119 -7.86 14.50 13.05
C SER A 119 -9.30 14.94 13.38
N PRO A 120 -10.28 14.04 13.41
CA PRO A 120 -11.67 14.39 13.75
C PRO A 120 -11.83 15.09 15.11
N ASP A 121 -10.95 14.84 16.07
CA ASP A 121 -10.92 15.53 17.36
C ASP A 121 -10.27 16.93 17.31
N GLY A 122 -9.82 17.35 16.13
CA GLY A 122 -9.16 18.62 15.86
C GLY A 122 -7.68 18.67 16.18
N THR A 123 -7.07 17.59 16.67
CA THR A 123 -5.63 17.54 16.96
C THR A 123 -4.82 17.52 15.66
N LEU A 124 -3.66 18.18 15.71
CA LEU A 124 -2.75 18.27 14.57
C LEU A 124 -1.95 16.99 14.37
N HIS A 125 -1.75 16.59 13.12
CA HIS A 125 -0.81 15.53 12.73
C HIS A 125 -0.08 15.92 11.43
N ALA A 126 1.02 15.25 11.11
CA ALA A 126 1.71 15.45 9.84
C ALA A 126 0.82 14.99 8.69
N ALA A 127 0.54 15.89 7.74
CA ALA A 127 -0.35 15.61 6.61
C ALA A 127 0.22 14.47 5.76
N HIS A 128 -0.63 13.51 5.42
CA HIS A 128 -0.26 12.32 4.66
C HIS A 128 0.99 11.61 5.22
N ALA A 129 1.03 11.48 6.57
CA ALA A 129 2.08 10.80 7.32
C ALA A 129 3.47 11.40 7.07
N PHE A 130 4.49 10.62 6.67
CA PHE A 130 5.85 11.13 6.45
C PHE A 130 5.94 12.18 5.32
N MET A 131 4.99 12.21 4.39
CA MET A 131 4.99 13.19 3.29
C MET A 131 4.89 14.63 3.79
N GLY A 132 4.21 14.84 4.91
CA GLY A 132 4.03 16.16 5.52
C GLY A 132 5.22 16.67 6.35
N LYS A 133 6.31 15.91 6.45
CA LYS A 133 7.48 16.32 7.25
C LYS A 133 8.73 16.46 6.40
N PHE A 134 9.40 17.61 6.54
CA PHE A 134 10.77 17.83 6.07
C PHE A 134 11.67 18.20 7.25
N SER A 135 12.87 17.65 7.29
CA SER A 135 13.94 18.11 8.16
C SER A 135 14.59 19.36 7.56
N ILE A 136 14.91 20.36 8.37
CA ILE A 136 15.72 21.51 7.96
C ILE A 136 17.15 21.25 8.39
N VAL A 137 18.04 21.00 7.42
CA VAL A 137 19.45 20.69 7.64
C VAL A 137 20.32 21.87 7.20
N THR A 138 21.46 22.06 7.87
CA THR A 138 22.41 23.13 7.56
C THR A 138 23.70 22.49 7.01
N ASP A 139 24.14 22.93 5.84
CA ASP A 139 25.38 22.47 5.24
C ASP A 139 26.63 23.11 5.90
N LYS A 140 27.80 22.67 5.46
CA LYS A 140 29.09 23.18 5.97
C LYS A 140 29.33 24.69 5.71
N THR A 141 28.56 25.29 4.81
CA THR A 141 28.63 26.72 4.48
C THR A 141 27.65 27.56 5.28
N GLY A 142 26.80 26.95 6.12
CA GLY A 142 25.74 27.59 6.88
C GLY A 142 24.45 27.79 6.11
N ARG A 143 24.31 27.24 4.90
CA ARG A 143 23.06 27.30 4.11
C ARG A 143 22.10 26.23 4.57
N GLU A 144 20.82 26.59 4.69
CA GLU A 144 19.75 25.71 5.11
C GLU A 144 19.04 25.07 3.92
N TYR A 145 18.69 23.80 4.06
CA TYR A 145 17.96 22.99 3.10
C TYR A 145 16.80 22.30 3.79
N VAL A 146 15.69 22.14 3.07
CA VAL A 146 14.65 21.16 3.42
C VAL A 146 15.06 19.82 2.83
N GLU A 147 14.86 18.77 3.60
CA GLU A 147 15.14 17.39 3.20
C GLU A 147 13.98 16.48 3.64
N ARG A 148 13.37 15.79 2.68
CA ARG A 148 12.32 14.81 2.97
C ARG A 148 13.00 13.50 3.41
N SER A 149 12.42 12.81 4.38
CA SER A 149 12.95 11.52 4.88
C SER A 149 12.62 10.36 3.93
N VAL A 150 12.89 10.54 2.63
CA VAL A 150 12.71 9.55 1.56
C VAL A 150 13.99 9.50 0.74
N ASP A 151 14.42 8.33 0.27
CA ASP A 151 15.64 8.20 -0.55
C ASP A 151 15.49 9.05 -1.82
N ALA A 152 16.52 9.85 -2.14
CA ALA A 152 16.54 10.72 -3.32
C ALA A 152 16.25 9.96 -4.63
N ARG A 153 16.67 8.69 -4.72
CA ARG A 153 16.42 7.82 -5.87
C ARG A 153 14.94 7.44 -6.01
N GLU A 154 14.22 7.33 -4.90
CA GLU A 154 12.80 7.01 -4.87
C GLU A 154 11.96 8.15 -5.44
N VAL A 155 12.28 9.38 -5.06
CA VAL A 155 11.54 10.58 -5.51
C VAL A 155 11.84 10.92 -6.97
N GLU A 156 13.09 10.80 -7.41
CA GLU A 156 13.47 11.07 -8.80
C GLU A 156 12.77 10.11 -9.79
N PHE A 157 12.69 8.84 -9.43
CA PHE A 157 12.00 7.83 -10.24
C PHE A 157 10.51 8.14 -10.39
N LEU A 158 9.82 8.57 -9.35
CA LEU A 158 8.40 8.90 -9.40
C LEU A 158 8.10 10.20 -10.14
N SER A 159 8.91 11.23 -9.97
CA SER A 159 8.74 12.47 -10.72
C SER A 159 8.90 12.24 -12.23
N GLN A 160 9.77 11.32 -12.63
CA GLN A 160 9.91 10.91 -14.03
C GLN A 160 8.72 10.10 -14.56
N LEU A 161 8.12 9.22 -13.74
CA LEU A 161 6.97 8.40 -14.14
C LEU A 161 5.65 9.17 -14.15
N THR A 162 5.46 10.05 -13.19
CA THR A 162 4.18 10.74 -12.96
C THR A 162 4.16 12.18 -13.47
N GLY A 163 5.33 12.76 -13.80
CA GLY A 163 5.47 14.19 -14.10
C GLY A 163 5.10 15.08 -12.91
N SER A 164 5.00 14.51 -11.69
CA SER A 164 4.59 15.23 -10.50
C SER A 164 5.74 16.07 -9.96
N ASP A 165 5.37 17.24 -9.44
CA ASP A 165 6.26 18.20 -8.77
C ASP A 165 6.51 17.73 -7.33
N VAL A 166 7.47 16.81 -7.15
CA VAL A 166 7.88 16.25 -5.85
C VAL A 166 9.31 16.66 -5.54
N THR A 167 9.51 17.36 -4.43
CA THR A 167 10.83 17.79 -3.98
C THR A 167 11.33 16.86 -2.87
N ASN A 168 12.55 16.34 -3.03
CA ASN A 168 13.23 15.58 -1.98
C ASN A 168 14.16 16.49 -1.15
N GLN A 169 14.97 17.31 -1.83
CA GLN A 169 15.86 18.26 -1.20
C GLN A 169 15.88 19.58 -1.99
N ALA A 170 15.83 20.73 -1.28
CA ALA A 170 15.92 22.05 -1.88
C ALA A 170 16.46 23.07 -0.86
N PRO A 171 17.09 24.19 -1.30
CA PRO A 171 17.37 25.32 -0.41
C PRO A 171 16.08 25.82 0.26
N LEU A 172 16.12 26.02 1.58
CA LEU A 172 14.93 26.37 2.39
C LEU A 172 14.19 27.60 1.84
N ASP A 173 14.92 28.68 1.52
CA ASP A 173 14.29 29.89 1.03
C ASP A 173 13.59 29.70 -0.32
N SER A 174 14.21 28.94 -1.23
CA SER A 174 13.62 28.62 -2.54
C SER A 174 12.37 27.75 -2.38
N TYR A 175 12.39 26.81 -1.44
CA TYR A 175 11.25 25.94 -1.17
C TYR A 175 10.08 26.71 -0.52
N VAL A 176 10.39 27.60 0.42
CA VAL A 176 9.39 28.51 1.02
C VAL A 176 8.78 29.44 -0.04
N GLN A 177 9.59 29.96 -0.96
CA GLN A 177 9.08 30.76 -2.08
C GLN A 177 8.13 29.92 -2.96
N LYS A 178 8.49 28.68 -3.30
CA LYS A 178 7.62 27.74 -4.04
C LYS A 178 6.28 27.53 -3.35
N ILE A 179 6.27 27.34 -2.02
CA ILE A 179 5.03 27.27 -1.23
C ILE A 179 4.20 28.54 -1.42
N GLN A 180 4.79 29.71 -1.28
CA GLN A 180 4.08 30.99 -1.40
C GLN A 180 3.51 31.23 -2.81
N GLU A 181 4.26 30.88 -3.84
CA GLU A 181 3.80 30.94 -5.24
C GLU A 181 2.62 29.99 -5.47
N THR A 182 2.69 28.78 -4.89
CA THR A 182 1.60 27.81 -4.95
C THR A 182 0.35 28.31 -4.24
N LEU A 183 0.48 28.88 -3.03
CA LEU A 183 -0.64 29.45 -2.29
C LEU A 183 -1.34 30.58 -3.06
N ASN A 184 -0.57 31.42 -3.75
CA ASN A 184 -1.09 32.50 -4.58
C ASN A 184 -1.78 31.99 -5.85
N ARG A 185 -1.24 30.96 -6.49
CA ARG A 185 -1.79 30.37 -7.71
C ARG A 185 -3.06 29.56 -7.47
N GLU A 186 -3.10 28.78 -6.40
CA GLU A 186 -4.15 27.81 -6.11
C GLU A 186 -5.24 28.36 -5.16
N THR A 187 -5.42 29.69 -5.07
CA THR A 187 -6.30 30.36 -4.09
C THR A 187 -7.73 29.81 -4.12
N SER A 188 -8.31 29.57 -5.30
CA SER A 188 -9.66 29.06 -5.43
C SER A 188 -9.78 27.63 -4.88
N ARG A 189 -8.84 26.75 -5.26
CA ARG A 189 -8.82 25.36 -4.81
C ARG A 189 -8.64 25.26 -3.29
N ILE A 190 -7.81 26.12 -2.72
CA ILE A 190 -7.63 26.22 -1.25
C ILE A 190 -8.92 26.66 -0.58
N ALA A 191 -9.60 27.67 -1.13
CA ALA A 191 -10.84 28.17 -0.57
C ALA A 191 -11.95 27.09 -0.58
N ASP A 192 -12.04 26.27 -1.62
CA ASP A 192 -13.00 25.17 -1.71
C ASP A 192 -12.72 24.10 -0.63
N ILE A 193 -11.45 23.74 -0.41
CA ILE A 193 -11.05 22.78 0.62
C ILE A 193 -11.31 23.32 2.02
N GLU A 194 -11.00 24.60 2.28
CA GLU A 194 -11.26 25.22 3.58
C GLU A 194 -12.76 25.39 3.85
N ALA A 195 -13.55 25.67 2.83
CA ALA A 195 -15.01 25.69 2.94
C ALA A 195 -15.57 24.31 3.32
N ALA A 196 -15.05 23.23 2.72
CA ALA A 196 -15.43 21.86 3.07
C ALA A 196 -15.03 21.49 4.50
N ARG A 197 -13.98 22.08 5.04
CA ARG A 197 -13.51 21.91 6.43
C ARG A 197 -14.13 22.92 7.40
N SER A 198 -15.05 23.76 6.95
CA SER A 198 -15.69 24.78 7.78
C SER A 198 -16.36 24.15 9.01
N GLY A 199 -16.08 24.71 10.18
CA GLY A 199 -16.57 24.18 11.46
C GLY A 199 -15.76 23.03 12.06
N GLN A 200 -14.79 22.47 11.37
CA GLN A 200 -13.88 21.50 11.98
C GLN A 200 -12.94 22.20 12.99
N PRO A 201 -12.81 21.66 14.21
CA PRO A 201 -11.93 22.27 15.21
C PRO A 201 -10.46 22.23 14.79
N LEU A 202 -9.66 23.17 15.30
CA LEU A 202 -8.22 23.11 15.26
C LEU A 202 -7.72 23.27 16.69
N VAL A 203 -7.03 22.25 17.19
CA VAL A 203 -6.51 22.18 18.56
C VAL A 203 -4.98 22.21 18.50
N ALA A 204 -4.40 23.38 18.69
CA ALA A 204 -2.95 23.56 18.62
C ALA A 204 -2.23 22.75 19.72
N VAL A 205 -2.80 22.67 20.92
CA VAL A 205 -2.28 21.89 22.03
C VAL A 205 -3.41 21.06 22.64
N PRO A 206 -3.38 19.72 22.54
CA PRO A 206 -4.40 18.84 23.13
C PRO A 206 -4.51 19.02 24.64
N LYS A 207 -5.75 19.06 25.17
CA LYS A 207 -5.99 19.27 26.61
C LYS A 207 -5.32 18.22 27.50
N GLU A 208 -5.25 16.97 27.02
CA GLU A 208 -4.61 15.87 27.71
C GLU A 208 -3.07 15.95 27.70
N TYR A 209 -2.46 16.73 26.79
CA TYR A 209 -1.01 16.76 26.62
C TYR A 209 -0.25 17.05 27.91
N ALA A 210 -0.66 18.05 28.68
CA ALA A 210 0.02 18.43 29.93
C ALA A 210 -0.03 17.29 30.99
N ARG A 211 -1.11 16.51 31.01
CA ARG A 211 -1.23 15.31 31.86
C ARG A 211 -0.33 14.20 31.34
N LYS A 212 -0.42 13.89 30.05
CA LYS A 212 0.38 12.85 29.39
C LYS A 212 1.89 13.14 29.49
N LYS A 213 2.31 14.41 29.36
CA LYS A 213 3.70 14.84 29.56
C LYS A 213 4.20 14.62 31.00
N ARG A 214 3.31 14.72 32.01
CA ARG A 214 3.68 14.38 33.40
C ARG A 214 3.78 12.88 33.65
N GLU A 215 2.87 12.10 33.06
CA GLU A 215 2.85 10.63 33.17
C GLU A 215 4.09 10.01 32.50
N SER A 216 4.57 10.58 31.40
CA SER A 216 5.75 10.08 30.67
C SER A 216 7.10 10.42 31.33
N ARG A 217 7.13 11.20 32.42
CA ARG A 217 8.39 11.51 33.14
C ARG A 217 9.01 10.25 33.71
N GLY A 218 10.13 9.84 33.16
CA GLY A 218 10.84 8.61 33.53
C GLY A 218 11.03 7.63 32.38
N TYR A 219 10.31 7.81 31.29
CA TYR A 219 10.56 7.10 30.05
C TYR A 219 11.32 8.03 29.10
N ALA A 220 12.56 7.67 28.75
CA ALA A 220 13.22 8.33 27.63
C ALA A 220 12.38 8.06 26.38
N PRO A 221 12.03 9.06 25.57
CA PRO A 221 11.42 8.84 24.27
C PRO A 221 12.51 8.30 23.33
N GLU A 222 12.85 7.03 23.52
CA GLU A 222 13.57 6.32 22.50
C GLU A 222 12.53 5.78 21.53
N PHE A 223 12.41 6.41 20.36
CA PHE A 223 12.08 5.67 19.17
C PHE A 223 13.20 4.62 19.03
N VAL A 224 13.03 3.51 19.74
CA VAL A 224 13.86 2.35 19.51
C VAL A 224 13.44 1.84 18.15
N LEU A 225 14.12 2.34 17.15
CA LEU A 225 14.29 1.60 15.91
C LEU A 225 14.61 0.18 16.34
N PHE A 226 13.82 -0.76 15.86
CA PHE A 226 14.05 -2.17 16.16
C PHE A 226 15.47 -2.52 15.71
N GLY A 227 16.47 -2.27 16.55
CA GLY A 227 17.85 -2.66 16.30
C GLY A 227 18.02 -4.18 16.19
N GLY A 228 16.91 -4.92 16.34
CA GLY A 228 16.82 -6.35 16.20
C GLY A 228 15.64 -6.85 15.36
N GLY A 229 14.60 -6.04 15.10
CA GLY A 229 13.39 -6.48 14.38
C GLY A 229 12.30 -7.07 15.27
N VAL A 230 11.17 -7.41 14.65
CA VAL A 230 10.01 -8.04 15.30
C VAL A 230 9.62 -9.31 14.54
N ARG A 231 8.97 -10.26 15.23
CA ARG A 231 8.52 -11.51 14.62
C ARG A 231 7.39 -12.18 15.40
N TRP A 232 6.65 -13.03 14.73
CA TRP A 232 5.70 -13.95 15.35
C TRP A 232 6.45 -15.15 15.95
N MET A 233 6.31 -15.37 17.26
CA MET A 233 6.92 -16.54 17.92
C MET A 233 6.13 -17.83 17.64
N GLU A 234 4.86 -17.72 17.34
CA GLU A 234 3.93 -18.79 16.97
C GLU A 234 4.36 -19.52 15.68
N ALA A 235 5.02 -18.81 14.77
CA ALA A 235 5.57 -19.37 13.54
C ALA A 235 6.59 -20.50 13.80
N ASP A 236 7.31 -20.46 14.93
CA ASP A 236 8.28 -21.50 15.29
C ASP A 236 7.63 -22.87 15.58
N ALA A 237 6.38 -22.85 16.04
CA ALA A 237 5.57 -24.05 16.23
C ALA A 237 4.79 -24.46 14.96
N GLY A 238 5.06 -23.81 13.82
CA GLY A 238 4.37 -24.04 12.56
C GLY A 238 2.91 -23.56 12.57
N GLN A 239 2.52 -22.76 13.57
CA GLN A 239 1.17 -22.23 13.67
C GLN A 239 0.97 -21.11 12.63
N PRO A 240 -0.12 -21.11 11.87
CA PRO A 240 -0.44 -20.04 10.96
C PRO A 240 -0.87 -18.79 11.73
N ILE A 241 -0.38 -17.64 11.30
CA ILE A 241 -0.86 -16.34 11.77
C ILE A 241 -2.20 -16.08 11.09
N SER A 242 -3.21 -15.83 11.88
CA SER A 242 -4.61 -15.74 11.43
C SER A 242 -5.07 -14.29 11.40
N PHE A 243 -5.78 -13.91 10.33
CA PHE A 243 -6.34 -12.57 10.14
C PHE A 243 -7.85 -12.67 9.95
N ASN A 244 -8.58 -11.72 10.51
CA ASN A 244 -9.97 -11.48 10.19
C ASN A 244 -10.07 -10.45 9.06
N LEU A 245 -10.90 -10.69 8.06
CA LEU A 245 -11.08 -9.80 6.92
C LEU A 245 -12.40 -9.05 7.04
N ASN A 246 -12.36 -7.73 6.99
CA ASN A 246 -13.55 -6.91 6.77
C ASN A 246 -13.63 -6.55 5.27
N PRO A 247 -14.51 -7.17 4.49
CA PRO A 247 -14.63 -6.93 3.06
C PRO A 247 -15.48 -5.70 2.71
N ASN A 248 -16.09 -5.05 3.71
CA ASN A 248 -16.93 -3.87 3.50
C ASN A 248 -16.07 -2.75 2.91
N SER A 249 -16.65 -2.00 1.98
CA SER A 249 -15.95 -0.92 1.25
C SER A 249 -14.77 -1.37 0.40
N SER A 250 -14.64 -2.67 0.09
CA SER A 250 -13.62 -3.12 -0.86
C SER A 250 -13.83 -2.49 -2.24
N PRO A 251 -12.78 -1.96 -2.88
CA PRO A 251 -12.88 -1.29 -4.18
C PRO A 251 -13.10 -2.26 -5.35
N ILE A 252 -13.06 -3.57 -5.09
CA ILE A 252 -13.25 -4.60 -6.11
C ILE A 252 -14.37 -5.57 -5.77
N ALA A 253 -14.95 -6.17 -6.81
CA ALA A 253 -15.96 -7.21 -6.68
C ALA A 253 -15.40 -8.43 -5.92
N GLY A 254 -16.19 -9.01 -5.02
CA GLY A 254 -15.77 -10.16 -4.21
C GLY A 254 -15.08 -9.79 -2.89
N GLY A 255 -15.03 -8.50 -2.54
CA GLY A 255 -14.58 -8.04 -1.22
C GLY A 255 -13.07 -8.14 -1.01
N GLY A 256 -12.26 -8.26 -2.06
CA GLY A 256 -10.79 -8.30 -1.98
C GLY A 256 -10.19 -9.59 -1.41
N SER A 257 -11.01 -10.57 -1.05
CA SER A 257 -10.54 -11.80 -0.38
C SER A 257 -9.56 -12.62 -1.23
N ALA A 258 -9.75 -12.64 -2.55
CA ALA A 258 -8.86 -13.34 -3.46
C ALA A 258 -7.47 -12.69 -3.51
N GLU A 259 -7.41 -11.37 -3.52
CA GLU A 259 -6.20 -10.58 -3.56
C GLU A 259 -5.40 -10.73 -2.26
N ILE A 260 -6.08 -10.62 -1.12
CA ILE A 260 -5.47 -10.87 0.21
C ILE A 260 -4.92 -12.30 0.29
N THR A 261 -5.68 -13.29 -0.21
CA THR A 261 -5.21 -14.69 -0.22
C THR A 261 -4.00 -14.89 -1.12
N ARG A 262 -3.94 -14.23 -2.30
CA ARG A 262 -2.74 -14.26 -3.17
C ARG A 262 -1.54 -13.68 -2.46
N ALA A 263 -1.70 -12.55 -1.79
CA ALA A 263 -0.65 -11.89 -1.04
C ALA A 263 -0.12 -12.76 0.12
N MET A 264 -1.01 -13.40 0.88
CA MET A 264 -0.62 -14.36 1.93
C MET A 264 0.14 -15.56 1.37
N ASN A 265 -0.32 -16.11 0.24
CA ASN A 265 0.32 -17.23 -0.42
C ASN A 265 1.69 -16.87 -1.00
N ALA A 266 1.90 -15.63 -1.44
CA ALA A 266 3.22 -15.17 -1.88
C ALA A 266 4.24 -15.30 -0.75
N TRP A 267 3.94 -14.80 0.44
CA TRP A 267 4.83 -14.93 1.59
C TRP A 267 5.05 -16.37 2.04
N ALA A 268 4.01 -17.19 2.02
CA ALA A 268 4.10 -18.59 2.44
C ALA A 268 4.85 -19.49 1.43
N ALA A 269 4.65 -19.27 0.12
CA ALA A 269 5.14 -20.18 -0.91
C ALA A 269 6.37 -19.66 -1.66
N GLN A 270 6.44 -18.36 -1.97
CA GLN A 270 7.53 -17.81 -2.77
C GLN A 270 8.76 -17.45 -1.93
N SER A 271 8.59 -17.13 -0.64
CA SER A 271 9.71 -16.73 0.22
C SER A 271 10.60 -17.91 0.62
N GLY A 272 10.05 -19.12 0.69
CA GLY A 272 10.73 -20.27 1.29
C GLY A 272 10.87 -20.19 2.81
N ALA A 273 10.30 -19.17 3.44
CA ALA A 273 10.35 -18.95 4.89
C ALA A 273 9.38 -19.85 5.66
N GLY A 274 9.65 -20.08 6.95
CA GLY A 274 8.82 -20.90 7.83
C GLY A 274 7.53 -20.21 8.33
N ILE A 275 7.06 -19.17 7.66
CA ILE A 275 5.85 -18.42 8.04
C ILE A 275 4.63 -18.88 7.23
N ARG A 276 3.47 -18.93 7.89
CA ARG A 276 2.19 -19.24 7.25
C ARG A 276 1.16 -18.20 7.67
N LEU A 277 0.42 -17.67 6.70
CA LEU A 277 -0.66 -16.69 6.91
C LEU A 277 -1.98 -17.28 6.42
N ARG A 278 -3.08 -16.93 7.07
CA ARG A 278 -4.42 -17.35 6.63
C ARG A 278 -5.49 -16.33 7.01
N VAL A 279 -6.55 -16.26 6.22
CA VAL A 279 -7.81 -15.62 6.63
C VAL A 279 -8.56 -16.62 7.53
N ALA A 280 -8.86 -16.20 8.76
CA ALA A 280 -9.59 -17.01 9.74
C ALA A 280 -11.11 -16.89 9.56
N GLY A 281 -11.59 -15.71 9.17
CA GLY A 281 -13.01 -15.42 8.99
C GLY A 281 -13.26 -13.99 8.57
N GLN A 282 -14.53 -13.59 8.57
CA GLN A 282 -14.93 -12.20 8.35
C GLN A 282 -15.23 -11.50 9.67
N THR A 283 -15.03 -10.18 9.69
CA THR A 283 -15.34 -9.31 10.82
C THR A 283 -16.02 -8.03 10.34
N ALA A 284 -16.68 -7.33 11.25
CA ALA A 284 -17.14 -5.97 11.03
C ALA A 284 -16.16 -4.92 11.60
N SER A 285 -15.12 -5.35 12.33
CA SER A 285 -14.06 -4.46 12.83
C SER A 285 -13.34 -3.79 11.66
N CYS A 286 -13.00 -2.53 11.81
CA CYS A 286 -12.31 -1.75 10.78
C CYS A 286 -11.39 -0.70 11.41
N GLY A 287 -10.42 -0.21 10.63
CA GLY A 287 -9.39 0.68 11.12
C GLY A 287 -8.35 -0.05 11.96
N ILE A 288 -7.50 0.72 12.59
CA ILE A 288 -6.45 0.25 13.49
C ILE A 288 -6.98 0.25 14.92
N SER A 289 -6.95 -0.91 15.58
CA SER A 289 -7.31 -1.09 16.98
C SER A 289 -6.45 -2.18 17.59
N MET A 290 -5.97 -2.01 18.81
CA MET A 290 -5.25 -3.06 19.51
C MET A 290 -6.25 -3.81 20.39
N ASP A 291 -6.97 -4.77 19.81
CA ASP A 291 -8.04 -5.54 20.44
C ASP A 291 -7.73 -7.03 20.61
N GLY A 292 -6.50 -7.44 20.27
CA GLY A 292 -6.01 -8.81 20.33
C GLY A 292 -6.34 -9.63 19.08
N SER A 293 -6.80 -8.99 18.00
CA SER A 293 -7.22 -9.67 16.77
C SER A 293 -6.56 -9.03 15.56
N ASN A 294 -5.78 -9.79 14.80
CA ASN A 294 -5.24 -9.29 13.53
C ASN A 294 -6.37 -9.03 12.55
N THR A 295 -6.48 -7.81 12.06
CA THR A 295 -7.56 -7.39 11.15
C THR A 295 -7.01 -6.81 9.85
N ILE A 296 -7.61 -7.19 8.73
CA ILE A 296 -7.43 -6.52 7.45
C ILE A 296 -8.78 -5.91 7.08
N SER A 297 -8.83 -4.57 6.96
CA SER A 297 -10.07 -3.87 6.66
C SER A 297 -9.97 -3.02 5.40
N PHE A 298 -11.01 -3.09 4.58
CA PHE A 298 -11.22 -2.14 3.49
C PHE A 298 -12.05 -0.96 4.02
N GLY A 299 -11.60 0.23 3.68
CA GLY A 299 -12.21 1.47 4.16
C GLY A 299 -11.73 1.89 5.55
N ASP A 300 -11.28 3.11 5.65
CA ASP A 300 -10.92 3.77 6.91
C ASP A 300 -12.16 4.35 7.61
N CYS A 301 -12.90 3.50 8.32
CA CYS A 301 -14.14 3.90 9.00
C CYS A 301 -13.91 4.81 10.23
N LEU A 302 -12.69 4.86 10.73
CA LEU A 302 -12.30 5.67 11.88
C LEU A 302 -11.68 7.02 11.48
N ASN A 303 -11.52 7.27 10.16
CA ASN A 303 -10.84 8.44 9.61
C ASN A 303 -9.45 8.65 10.22
N GLN A 304 -8.66 7.58 10.24
CA GLN A 304 -7.31 7.54 10.79
C GLN A 304 -6.26 7.98 9.76
N LEU A 305 -6.61 7.94 8.48
CA LEU A 305 -5.78 8.30 7.33
C LEU A 305 -6.31 9.58 6.66
N ASP A 306 -5.39 10.42 6.18
CA ASP A 306 -5.77 11.54 5.32
C ASP A 306 -6.42 11.03 4.03
N GLN A 307 -7.46 11.73 3.58
CA GLN A 307 -8.11 11.40 2.33
C GLN A 307 -7.16 11.64 1.15
N PRO A 308 -7.11 10.74 0.16
CA PRO A 308 -6.24 10.89 -0.99
C PRO A 308 -6.69 12.07 -1.88
N ILE A 309 -5.75 12.65 -2.60
CA ILE A 309 -6.03 13.69 -3.60
C ILE A 309 -5.97 13.05 -4.98
N GLY A 310 -7.11 12.88 -5.64
CA GLY A 310 -7.20 12.06 -6.83
C GLY A 310 -6.82 10.62 -6.54
N CYS A 311 -5.74 10.12 -7.17
CA CYS A 311 -5.18 8.79 -6.89
C CYS A 311 -3.86 8.85 -6.10
N ALA A 312 -3.52 9.96 -5.50
CA ALA A 312 -2.30 10.13 -4.73
C ALA A 312 -2.61 10.24 -3.23
N GLY A 313 -1.79 9.63 -2.41
CA GLY A 313 -1.95 9.57 -0.95
C GLY A 313 -1.55 8.21 -0.39
N ILE A 314 -1.94 7.96 0.85
CA ILE A 314 -1.74 6.67 1.52
C ILE A 314 -2.75 5.67 0.95
N ALA A 315 -2.27 4.59 0.33
CA ALA A 315 -3.13 3.54 -0.21
C ALA A 315 -3.57 2.55 0.87
N ALA A 316 -2.66 2.16 1.72
CA ALA A 316 -2.90 1.32 2.89
C ALA A 316 -1.86 1.61 3.96
N LEU A 317 -2.17 1.18 5.19
CA LEU A 317 -1.31 1.37 6.34
C LEU A 317 -1.43 0.16 7.26
N THR A 318 -0.28 -0.32 7.74
CA THR A 318 -0.18 -1.41 8.70
C THR A 318 0.33 -0.91 10.04
N SER A 319 -0.28 -1.41 11.10
CA SER A 319 0.19 -1.26 12.47
C SER A 319 0.49 -2.61 13.11
N PHE A 320 1.38 -2.64 14.07
CA PHE A 320 1.57 -3.81 14.92
C PHE A 320 1.93 -3.42 16.35
N SER A 321 1.52 -4.24 17.30
CA SER A 321 1.96 -4.17 18.69
C SER A 321 3.00 -5.25 18.99
N TRP A 322 3.87 -4.96 19.95
CA TRP A 322 5.00 -5.81 20.29
C TRP A 322 5.37 -5.70 21.78
N THR A 323 6.11 -6.71 22.27
CA THR A 323 6.68 -6.71 23.62
C THR A 323 8.18 -7.02 23.56
N ARG A 324 8.86 -6.78 24.69
CA ARG A 324 10.28 -7.17 24.89
C ARG A 324 10.50 -8.66 25.12
N GLU A 325 9.50 -9.51 25.04
CA GLU A 325 9.77 -10.94 24.87
C GLU A 325 10.56 -11.12 23.58
N PHE A 326 11.74 -11.68 23.66
CA PHE A 326 12.64 -11.73 22.50
C PHE A 326 13.16 -13.13 22.20
N LYS A 327 13.53 -13.32 20.95
CA LYS A 327 14.23 -14.51 20.43
C LYS A 327 15.40 -14.11 19.56
N VAL A 328 16.51 -14.85 19.67
CA VAL A 328 17.69 -14.65 18.82
C VAL A 328 17.66 -15.66 17.67
N ILE A 329 17.71 -15.16 16.45
CA ILE A 329 17.78 -15.95 15.20
C ILE A 329 18.97 -15.45 14.39
N GLY A 330 19.89 -16.35 14.05
CA GLY A 330 21.07 -15.98 13.24
C GLY A 330 21.95 -14.87 13.85
N GLY A 331 21.90 -14.67 15.18
CA GLY A 331 22.61 -13.59 15.86
C GLY A 331 21.81 -12.27 15.98
N THR A 332 20.64 -12.18 15.36
CA THR A 332 19.74 -11.03 15.44
C THR A 332 18.66 -11.26 16.50
N THR A 333 18.42 -10.26 17.34
CA THR A 333 17.38 -10.30 18.39
C THR A 333 16.07 -9.78 17.82
N PHE A 334 15.01 -10.55 17.94
CA PHE A 334 13.65 -10.18 17.51
C PHE A 334 12.71 -10.08 18.70
N SER A 335 11.98 -9.00 18.79
CA SER A 335 10.88 -8.83 19.75
C SER A 335 9.61 -9.55 19.28
N ARG A 336 8.77 -9.98 20.22
CA ARG A 336 7.51 -10.68 19.90
C ARG A 336 6.45 -9.72 19.37
N LEU A 337 5.93 -10.02 18.18
CA LEU A 337 4.67 -9.46 17.68
C LEU A 337 3.49 -10.04 18.47
N LEU A 338 2.53 -9.20 18.79
CA LEU A 338 1.31 -9.59 19.49
C LEU A 338 0.08 -9.50 18.60
N GLU A 339 0.03 -8.45 17.78
CA GLU A 339 -1.12 -8.11 16.96
C GLU A 339 -0.69 -7.23 15.79
N THR A 340 -1.42 -7.31 14.68
CA THR A 340 -1.21 -6.44 13.53
C THR A 340 -2.52 -6.17 12.82
N ASP A 341 -2.76 -4.90 12.47
CA ASP A 341 -3.90 -4.46 11.69
C ASP A 341 -3.45 -3.76 10.42
N THR A 342 -4.19 -4.01 9.35
CA THR A 342 -4.00 -3.32 8.07
C THR A 342 -5.31 -2.65 7.67
N VAL A 343 -5.24 -1.36 7.31
CA VAL A 343 -6.37 -0.60 6.79
C VAL A 343 -6.06 -0.08 5.40
N PHE A 344 -6.95 -0.38 4.43
CA PHE A 344 -6.92 0.19 3.09
C PHE A 344 -7.73 1.48 3.08
N ASN A 345 -7.13 2.55 2.54
CA ASN A 345 -7.72 3.89 2.59
C ASN A 345 -8.95 4.04 1.68
N ASN A 346 -9.86 4.90 2.09
CA ASN A 346 -10.99 5.35 1.27
C ASN A 346 -10.49 6.24 0.12
N GLY A 347 -11.23 6.26 -1.01
CA GLY A 347 -10.93 7.17 -2.12
C GLY A 347 -9.77 6.73 -3.02
N MET A 348 -9.21 5.54 -2.79
CA MET A 348 -8.14 4.95 -3.61
C MET A 348 -8.66 3.95 -4.64
N GLU A 349 -9.95 3.96 -4.96
CA GLU A 349 -10.59 3.01 -5.90
C GLU A 349 -10.00 3.11 -7.31
N CYS A 350 -9.54 4.28 -7.71
CA CYS A 350 -8.86 4.49 -8.98
C CYS A 350 -7.54 3.70 -9.10
N PHE A 351 -6.88 3.38 -7.98
CA PHE A 351 -5.67 2.57 -7.92
C PHE A 351 -5.98 1.14 -7.45
N LEU A 352 -6.66 1.00 -6.31
CA LEU A 352 -6.97 -0.29 -5.68
C LEU A 352 -8.12 -1.04 -6.37
N GLY A 353 -8.89 -0.40 -7.26
CA GLY A 353 -9.90 -1.05 -8.10
C GLY A 353 -9.31 -2.00 -9.15
N ASN A 354 -7.99 -2.01 -9.33
CA ASN A 354 -7.28 -3.00 -10.12
C ASN A 354 -6.83 -4.16 -9.22
N SER A 355 -7.24 -5.40 -9.55
CA SER A 355 -6.96 -6.61 -8.77
C SER A 355 -5.46 -6.86 -8.53
N ALA A 356 -4.60 -6.58 -9.53
CA ALA A 356 -3.16 -6.78 -9.37
C ALA A 356 -2.53 -5.69 -8.48
N ASN A 357 -2.99 -4.44 -8.58
CA ASN A 357 -2.54 -3.37 -7.69
C ASN A 357 -2.97 -3.65 -6.24
N LEU A 358 -4.22 -4.10 -6.04
CA LEU A 358 -4.68 -4.46 -4.70
C LEU A 358 -3.87 -5.61 -4.11
N ALA A 359 -3.56 -6.64 -4.90
CA ALA A 359 -2.75 -7.76 -4.43
C ALA A 359 -1.30 -7.35 -4.15
N GLU A 360 -0.73 -6.43 -4.92
CA GLU A 360 0.58 -5.84 -4.67
C GLU A 360 0.62 -5.10 -3.34
N VAL A 361 -0.32 -4.17 -3.11
CA VAL A 361 -0.42 -3.41 -1.86
C VAL A 361 -0.67 -4.35 -0.68
N ALA A 362 -1.59 -5.30 -0.82
CA ALA A 362 -1.84 -6.30 0.22
C ALA A 362 -0.60 -7.12 0.56
N CYS A 363 0.19 -7.49 -0.46
CA CYS A 363 1.44 -8.24 -0.26
C CYS A 363 2.49 -7.40 0.47
N HIS A 364 2.60 -6.12 0.14
CA HIS A 364 3.47 -5.16 0.82
C HIS A 364 3.07 -5.02 2.30
N GLU A 365 1.80 -4.71 2.57
CA GLU A 365 1.31 -4.54 3.95
C GLU A 365 1.46 -5.83 4.78
N LEU A 366 1.22 -7.00 4.20
CA LEU A 366 1.47 -8.28 4.86
C LEU A 366 2.95 -8.53 5.14
N GLY A 367 3.86 -7.97 4.36
CA GLY A 367 5.30 -7.97 4.67
C GLY A 367 5.59 -7.25 5.99
N HIS A 368 4.93 -6.12 6.25
CA HIS A 368 5.00 -5.44 7.55
C HIS A 368 4.37 -6.26 8.66
N CYS A 369 3.24 -6.91 8.38
CA CYS A 369 2.60 -7.81 9.35
C CYS A 369 3.49 -8.97 9.80
N ILE A 370 4.48 -9.36 9.00
CA ILE A 370 5.44 -10.41 9.37
C ILE A 370 6.79 -9.87 9.89
N GLY A 371 6.92 -8.55 10.05
CA GLY A 371 8.08 -7.90 10.67
C GLY A 371 9.13 -7.39 9.71
N LEU A 372 8.84 -7.32 8.40
CA LEU A 372 9.71 -6.67 7.42
C LEU A 372 9.52 -5.16 7.44
N ASP A 373 10.60 -4.44 7.29
CA ASP A 373 10.62 -3.00 6.97
C ASP A 373 10.74 -2.82 5.45
N HIS A 374 10.76 -1.57 4.99
CA HIS A 374 10.95 -1.26 3.58
C HIS A 374 12.31 -1.73 3.04
N SER A 375 12.31 -2.13 1.78
CA SER A 375 13.50 -2.44 1.01
C SER A 375 14.04 -1.20 0.31
N SER A 376 15.35 -1.10 0.18
CA SER A 376 16.01 -0.15 -0.73
C SER A 376 16.12 -0.66 -2.17
N ASP A 377 15.65 -1.88 -2.44
CA ASP A 377 15.60 -2.48 -3.78
C ASP A 377 14.26 -2.16 -4.44
N ALA A 378 14.28 -1.31 -5.45
CA ALA A 378 13.09 -0.93 -6.21
C ALA A 378 12.39 -2.11 -6.93
N SER A 379 13.01 -3.28 -6.98
CA SER A 379 12.38 -4.49 -7.48
C SER A 379 11.68 -5.32 -6.40
N ALA A 380 11.83 -4.96 -5.12
CA ALA A 380 11.18 -5.65 -4.01
C ALA A 380 9.69 -5.27 -3.90
N ILE A 381 8.87 -6.18 -3.35
CA ILE A 381 7.49 -5.84 -2.96
C ILE A 381 7.49 -4.86 -1.79
N MET A 382 8.49 -4.97 -0.91
CA MET A 382 8.69 -4.08 0.24
C MET A 382 9.28 -2.71 -0.13
N TRP A 383 9.40 -2.37 -1.43
CA TRP A 383 9.65 -1.01 -1.86
C TRP A 383 8.51 -0.09 -1.38
N PRO A 384 8.80 1.11 -0.80
CA PRO A 384 7.77 1.93 -0.13
C PRO A 384 6.68 2.51 -1.03
N GLN A 385 6.80 2.31 -2.32
CA GLN A 385 5.86 2.84 -3.31
C GLN A 385 5.31 1.72 -4.17
N ALA A 386 4.02 1.81 -4.49
CA ALA A 386 3.41 0.89 -5.42
C ALA A 386 4.01 1.05 -6.83
N HIS A 387 4.31 -0.07 -7.49
CA HIS A 387 4.95 -0.09 -8.83
C HIS A 387 4.00 0.31 -9.97
N ALA A 388 2.70 0.46 -9.70
CA ALA A 388 1.68 1.04 -10.57
C ALA A 388 1.40 0.36 -11.93
N HIS A 389 1.84 -0.85 -12.18
CA HIS A 389 1.65 -1.53 -13.47
C HIS A 389 1.11 -2.95 -13.36
N GLY A 390 0.38 -3.26 -12.26
CA GLY A 390 -0.21 -4.59 -12.08
C GLY A 390 0.82 -5.68 -11.83
N ARG A 391 1.82 -5.40 -10.98
CA ARG A 391 2.86 -6.35 -10.56
C ARG A 391 2.30 -7.59 -9.89
N ASP A 392 1.12 -7.48 -9.26
CA ASP A 392 0.52 -8.53 -8.44
C ASP A 392 1.39 -8.91 -7.21
N ALA A 393 0.99 -9.89 -6.44
CA ALA A 393 1.73 -10.38 -5.27
C ALA A 393 2.96 -11.21 -5.68
N THR A 394 4.01 -10.54 -6.16
CA THR A 394 5.24 -11.19 -6.65
C THR A 394 6.46 -10.71 -5.86
N LEU A 395 7.04 -11.59 -5.04
CA LEU A 395 8.18 -11.28 -4.20
C LEU A 395 9.49 -11.15 -5.00
N GLY A 396 10.23 -10.08 -4.76
CA GLY A 396 11.61 -9.90 -5.22
C GLY A 396 12.60 -10.80 -4.46
N ALA A 397 13.86 -10.71 -4.82
CA ALA A 397 14.93 -11.47 -4.15
C ALA A 397 15.17 -10.97 -2.71
N ASP A 398 15.11 -9.66 -2.50
CA ASP A 398 15.30 -9.01 -1.20
C ASP A 398 14.18 -9.37 -0.22
N ASP A 399 12.91 -9.35 -0.68
CA ASP A 399 11.75 -9.76 0.10
C ASP A 399 11.90 -11.18 0.66
N LYS A 400 12.33 -12.10 -0.21
CA LYS A 400 12.55 -13.51 0.15
C LYS A 400 13.69 -13.67 1.16
N ALA A 401 14.78 -12.94 0.96
CA ALA A 401 15.91 -12.95 1.87
C ALA A 401 15.53 -12.40 3.25
N GLY A 402 14.76 -11.31 3.28
CA GLY A 402 14.25 -10.72 4.52
C GLY A 402 13.33 -11.68 5.29
N ALA A 403 12.35 -12.29 4.60
CA ALA A 403 11.46 -13.26 5.22
C ALA A 403 12.23 -14.50 5.78
N LEU A 404 13.22 -15.01 5.02
CA LEU A 404 14.07 -16.11 5.48
C LEU A 404 14.95 -15.73 6.68
N ALA A 405 15.41 -14.49 6.76
CA ALA A 405 16.20 -14.00 7.90
C ALA A 405 15.37 -13.97 9.20
N ILE A 406 14.09 -13.60 9.10
CA ILE A 406 13.18 -13.55 10.24
C ILE A 406 12.63 -14.93 10.59
N TYR A 407 12.25 -15.74 9.57
CA TYR A 407 11.64 -17.05 9.69
C TYR A 407 12.43 -18.08 8.87
N PRO A 408 13.63 -18.49 9.35
CA PRO A 408 14.41 -19.51 8.64
C PRO A 408 13.55 -20.75 8.36
N ALA A 409 13.70 -21.32 7.18
CA ALA A 409 13.15 -22.62 6.89
C ALA A 409 13.63 -23.60 7.98
N SER A 410 12.71 -24.30 8.63
CA SER A 410 13.05 -25.20 9.73
C SER A 410 14.07 -26.23 9.26
N SER A 411 15.30 -26.14 9.74
CA SER A 411 16.37 -27.11 9.49
C SER A 411 16.17 -28.44 10.26
N SER A 412 15.07 -28.54 11.01
CA SER A 412 14.72 -29.74 11.71
C SER A 412 14.10 -30.74 10.73
N GLY A 413 14.91 -31.70 10.26
CA GLY A 413 14.47 -32.90 9.57
C GLY A 413 13.65 -33.84 10.46
N GLY A 414 12.67 -33.30 11.17
CA GLY A 414 11.54 -34.07 11.66
C GLY A 414 10.45 -34.03 10.58
N PRO A 415 9.68 -35.10 10.36
CA PRO A 415 8.53 -35.02 9.51
C PRO A 415 7.65 -33.90 10.07
N GLY A 416 7.54 -32.77 9.34
CA GLY A 416 6.52 -31.76 9.63
C GLY A 416 5.17 -32.45 9.73
N PRO A 417 4.18 -31.89 10.44
CA PRO A 417 2.85 -32.47 10.45
C PRO A 417 2.49 -32.76 8.99
N THR A 418 2.18 -34.02 8.71
CA THR A 418 1.85 -34.49 7.36
C THR A 418 0.94 -33.43 6.73
N PRO A 419 1.31 -32.82 5.58
CA PRO A 419 0.44 -31.84 4.95
C PRO A 419 -0.95 -32.44 4.86
N GLY A 420 -1.94 -31.76 5.39
CA GLY A 420 -3.33 -32.22 5.24
C GLY A 420 -3.62 -32.42 3.75
N PRO A 421 -4.65 -33.14 3.37
CA PRO A 421 -4.95 -33.37 1.96
C PRO A 421 -5.06 -32.03 1.21
N VAL A 422 -4.58 -32.01 -0.02
CA VAL A 422 -4.80 -30.86 -0.90
C VAL A 422 -6.30 -30.62 -1.06
N SER A 423 -6.72 -29.35 -1.05
CA SER A 423 -8.13 -28.98 -1.22
C SER A 423 -8.27 -27.78 -2.12
N ILE A 424 -9.22 -27.83 -3.05
CA ILE A 424 -9.57 -26.72 -3.95
C ILE A 424 -10.34 -25.67 -3.16
N THR A 425 -9.76 -24.47 -3.05
CA THR A 425 -10.37 -23.35 -2.32
C THR A 425 -11.25 -22.45 -3.21
N SER A 426 -11.08 -22.49 -4.53
CA SER A 426 -11.98 -21.81 -5.47
C SER A 426 -13.39 -22.41 -5.40
N LEU A 427 -14.33 -21.68 -4.78
CA LEU A 427 -15.74 -22.09 -4.64
C LEU A 427 -16.56 -21.75 -5.89
N SER A 428 -16.18 -20.72 -6.60
CA SER A 428 -16.81 -20.21 -7.82
C SER A 428 -15.77 -19.53 -8.70
N ILE A 429 -16.11 -19.30 -9.94
CA ILE A 429 -15.36 -18.50 -10.90
C ILE A 429 -16.30 -17.48 -11.53
N THR A 430 -15.73 -16.39 -12.04
CA THR A 430 -16.51 -15.30 -12.67
C THR A 430 -17.12 -15.76 -13.99
N ASP A 431 -18.28 -15.16 -14.34
CA ASP A 431 -18.89 -15.36 -15.67
C ASP A 431 -18.00 -14.74 -16.76
N GLY A 432 -18.07 -15.30 -17.96
CA GLY A 432 -17.40 -14.78 -19.14
C GLY A 432 -18.36 -14.07 -20.10
N ILE A 433 -17.81 -13.39 -21.09
CA ILE A 433 -18.54 -12.73 -22.18
C ILE A 433 -18.09 -13.35 -23.49
N GLN A 434 -19.03 -13.69 -24.36
CA GLN A 434 -18.76 -14.28 -25.68
C GLN A 434 -17.83 -13.35 -26.50
N ASN A 435 -16.85 -13.95 -27.16
CA ASN A 435 -15.84 -13.27 -27.99
C ASN A 435 -14.95 -12.28 -27.22
N ARG A 436 -14.92 -12.39 -25.85
CA ARG A 436 -13.97 -11.63 -25.02
C ARG A 436 -12.94 -12.56 -24.39
N TYR A 437 -11.71 -12.09 -24.33
CA TYR A 437 -10.65 -12.81 -23.63
C TYR A 437 -11.01 -12.94 -22.14
N TYR A 438 -10.96 -14.16 -21.64
CA TYR A 438 -11.23 -14.53 -20.27
C TYR A 438 -9.94 -15.07 -19.64
N ASN A 439 -9.68 -14.69 -18.40
CA ASN A 439 -8.56 -15.23 -17.63
C ASN A 439 -8.95 -15.30 -16.16
N THR A 440 -8.74 -16.45 -15.54
CA THR A 440 -8.90 -16.65 -14.10
C THR A 440 -7.97 -17.76 -13.63
N SER A 441 -7.59 -17.76 -12.34
CA SER A 441 -6.74 -18.79 -11.76
C SER A 441 -7.45 -19.52 -10.63
N LEU A 442 -7.43 -20.83 -10.68
CA LEU A 442 -7.94 -21.69 -9.61
C LEU A 442 -6.95 -21.71 -8.45
N GLN A 443 -7.51 -21.83 -7.23
CA GLN A 443 -6.75 -21.84 -5.99
C GLN A 443 -6.94 -23.15 -5.24
N ALA A 444 -5.87 -23.63 -4.60
CA ALA A 444 -5.89 -24.77 -3.71
C ALA A 444 -5.04 -24.49 -2.46
N SER A 445 -5.31 -25.20 -1.38
CA SER A 445 -4.53 -25.14 -0.15
C SER A 445 -4.31 -26.56 0.43
N GLY A 446 -3.40 -26.68 1.39
CA GLY A 446 -3.01 -28.00 1.93
C GLY A 446 -2.11 -28.77 0.96
N GLY A 447 -1.85 -30.04 1.23
CA GLY A 447 -0.95 -30.86 0.43
C GLY A 447 0.48 -30.30 0.33
N THR A 448 1.24 -30.80 -0.62
CA THR A 448 2.64 -30.42 -0.88
C THR A 448 2.74 -29.68 -2.22
N PRO A 449 2.99 -28.37 -2.27
CA PRO A 449 3.24 -27.65 -3.52
C PRO A 449 4.50 -28.14 -4.25
N PRO A 450 4.65 -27.87 -5.57
CA PRO A 450 3.73 -27.18 -6.48
C PRO A 450 2.51 -28.05 -6.83
N TYR A 451 1.36 -27.36 -7.08
CA TYR A 451 0.13 -28.04 -7.51
C TYR A 451 0.10 -28.20 -9.02
N ARG A 452 -0.53 -29.29 -9.47
CA ARG A 452 -0.88 -29.53 -10.88
C ARG A 452 -2.38 -29.64 -11.02
N TRP A 453 -2.92 -28.97 -12.02
CA TRP A 453 -4.35 -28.95 -12.29
C TRP A 453 -4.67 -29.74 -13.55
N ALA A 454 -5.81 -30.38 -13.55
CA ALA A 454 -6.32 -31.09 -14.70
C ALA A 454 -7.85 -30.95 -14.80
N PHE A 455 -8.33 -31.01 -16.02
CA PHE A 455 -9.76 -31.14 -16.31
C PHE A 455 -10.22 -32.58 -15.96
N ALA A 456 -11.31 -32.69 -15.21
CA ALA A 456 -11.78 -33.96 -14.68
C ALA A 456 -13.14 -34.39 -15.25
N GLY A 457 -13.85 -33.52 -15.95
CA GLY A 457 -15.14 -33.88 -16.58
C GLY A 457 -16.06 -32.71 -16.81
N GLY A 458 -17.20 -32.93 -17.43
CA GLY A 458 -18.15 -31.90 -17.82
C GLY A 458 -17.79 -31.21 -19.13
N ALA A 459 -18.06 -29.91 -19.27
CA ALA A 459 -17.74 -29.14 -20.46
C ALA A 459 -17.25 -27.73 -20.09
N LEU A 460 -15.99 -27.43 -20.44
CA LEU A 460 -15.51 -26.05 -20.48
C LEU A 460 -16.16 -25.32 -21.66
N PRO A 461 -16.41 -23.99 -21.54
CA PRO A 461 -16.83 -23.20 -22.68
C PRO A 461 -15.86 -23.35 -23.86
N SER A 462 -16.40 -23.54 -25.08
CA SER A 462 -15.58 -23.62 -26.28
C SER A 462 -14.75 -22.35 -26.44
N GLY A 463 -13.44 -22.49 -26.63
CA GLY A 463 -12.48 -21.40 -26.67
C GLY A 463 -11.76 -21.09 -25.35
N LEU A 464 -12.13 -21.76 -24.25
CA LEU A 464 -11.37 -21.72 -23.00
C LEU A 464 -10.54 -22.99 -22.80
N ASN A 465 -9.40 -22.86 -22.14
CA ASN A 465 -8.50 -23.95 -21.80
C ASN A 465 -8.10 -23.86 -20.32
N LEU A 466 -7.95 -25.01 -19.64
CA LEU A 466 -7.37 -25.11 -18.31
C LEU A 466 -5.90 -25.54 -18.43
N ALA A 467 -5.00 -24.66 -18.03
CA ALA A 467 -3.57 -24.94 -17.97
C ALA A 467 -3.20 -25.73 -16.69
N SER A 468 -2.07 -26.44 -16.72
CA SER A 468 -1.60 -27.25 -15.60
C SER A 468 -1.21 -26.45 -14.34
N ASN A 469 -1.05 -25.16 -14.44
CA ASN A 469 -0.85 -24.23 -13.31
C ASN A 469 -2.17 -23.74 -12.68
N GLY A 470 -3.34 -24.19 -13.19
CA GLY A 470 -4.66 -23.80 -12.69
C GLY A 470 -5.27 -22.57 -13.34
N THR A 471 -4.61 -21.99 -14.34
CA THR A 471 -5.18 -20.88 -15.10
C THR A 471 -6.23 -21.40 -16.09
N ILE A 472 -7.42 -20.81 -16.11
CA ILE A 472 -8.43 -20.97 -17.15
C ILE A 472 -8.39 -19.69 -18.00
N ASP A 473 -8.00 -19.84 -19.26
CA ASP A 473 -7.87 -18.72 -20.18
C ASP A 473 -8.36 -19.04 -21.59
N GLY A 474 -8.55 -17.97 -22.38
CA GLY A 474 -8.98 -18.08 -23.76
C GLY A 474 -10.09 -17.10 -24.13
N THR A 475 -10.71 -17.31 -25.29
CA THR A 475 -11.82 -16.48 -25.78
C THR A 475 -13.02 -17.39 -26.04
N PRO A 476 -14.05 -17.37 -25.17
CA PRO A 476 -15.22 -18.23 -25.34
C PRO A 476 -16.03 -17.77 -26.55
N ASN A 477 -16.38 -18.68 -27.43
CA ASN A 477 -17.06 -18.39 -28.69
C ASN A 477 -18.56 -18.72 -28.72
N MET A 478 -19.10 -19.27 -27.63
CA MET A 478 -20.52 -19.62 -27.50
C MET A 478 -21.06 -19.18 -26.15
N THR A 479 -22.25 -18.58 -26.15
CA THR A 479 -23.02 -18.28 -24.93
C THR A 479 -23.59 -19.56 -24.32
N GLY A 480 -23.90 -19.51 -23.02
CA GLY A 480 -24.52 -20.62 -22.32
C GLY A 480 -24.00 -20.77 -20.89
N SER A 481 -24.63 -21.68 -20.14
CA SER A 481 -24.17 -22.08 -18.82
C SER A 481 -23.40 -23.40 -18.91
N TYR A 482 -22.22 -23.40 -18.34
CA TYR A 482 -21.27 -24.51 -18.39
C TYR A 482 -20.99 -25.03 -16.99
N SER A 483 -20.90 -26.32 -16.85
CA SER A 483 -20.49 -27.00 -15.61
C SER A 483 -19.38 -27.99 -15.92
N PHE A 484 -18.31 -27.91 -15.16
CA PHE A 484 -17.14 -28.76 -15.36
C PHE A 484 -16.44 -29.08 -14.04
N ALA A 485 -15.78 -30.22 -14.00
CA ALA A 485 -14.97 -30.64 -12.87
C ALA A 485 -13.49 -30.41 -13.13
N VAL A 486 -12.81 -29.89 -12.13
CA VAL A 486 -11.37 -29.74 -12.09
C VAL A 486 -10.78 -30.60 -10.99
N GLN A 487 -9.55 -31.07 -11.20
CA GLN A 487 -8.76 -31.78 -10.20
C GLN A 487 -7.48 -31.05 -9.92
N VAL A 488 -7.05 -31.04 -8.66
CA VAL A 488 -5.74 -30.59 -8.23
C VAL A 488 -4.96 -31.77 -7.66
N PHE A 489 -3.69 -31.86 -8.02
CA PHE A 489 -2.72 -32.82 -7.51
C PHE A 489 -1.62 -32.05 -6.79
N ASP A 490 -1.24 -32.51 -5.61
CA ASP A 490 -0.05 -32.03 -4.95
C ASP A 490 1.22 -32.79 -5.42
N SER A 491 2.39 -32.37 -4.92
CA SER A 491 3.69 -33.00 -5.24
C SER A 491 4.11 -34.08 -4.26
N ALA A 492 3.25 -34.55 -3.38
CA ALA A 492 3.53 -35.67 -2.49
C ALA A 492 3.65 -36.98 -3.26
N SER A 493 4.25 -37.99 -2.66
CA SER A 493 4.34 -39.32 -3.23
C SER A 493 3.84 -40.35 -2.17
N PRO A 494 2.65 -40.96 -2.38
CA PRO A 494 1.70 -40.72 -3.46
C PRO A 494 1.06 -39.31 -3.39
N ALA A 495 0.70 -38.73 -4.55
CA ALA A 495 0.07 -37.42 -4.64
C ALA A 495 -1.32 -37.45 -3.99
N HIS A 496 -1.65 -36.43 -3.20
CA HIS A 496 -3.02 -36.19 -2.76
C HIS A 496 -3.79 -35.48 -3.89
N ILE A 497 -5.09 -35.77 -3.96
CA ILE A 497 -5.96 -35.29 -5.04
C ILE A 497 -7.22 -34.71 -4.41
N ASP A 498 -7.67 -33.57 -4.89
CA ASP A 498 -9.01 -33.05 -4.67
C ASP A 498 -9.69 -32.72 -6.01
N ALA A 499 -11.01 -32.82 -6.05
CA ALA A 499 -11.79 -32.55 -7.24
C ALA A 499 -13.02 -31.71 -6.89
N ARG A 500 -13.35 -30.75 -7.77
CA ARG A 500 -14.50 -29.86 -7.56
C ARG A 500 -15.23 -29.58 -8.86
N TRP A 501 -16.54 -29.56 -8.76
CA TRP A 501 -17.40 -29.02 -9.80
C TRP A 501 -17.50 -27.51 -9.68
N LEU A 502 -17.28 -26.82 -10.81
CA LEU A 502 -17.43 -25.37 -10.97
C LEU A 502 -18.46 -25.13 -12.08
N SER A 503 -19.10 -23.95 -12.00
CA SER A 503 -20.01 -23.49 -13.03
C SER A 503 -19.67 -22.06 -13.42
N MET A 504 -19.91 -21.72 -14.68
CA MET A 504 -19.83 -20.35 -15.19
C MET A 504 -20.83 -20.15 -16.31
N THR A 505 -21.24 -18.90 -16.52
CA THR A 505 -22.09 -18.51 -17.63
C THR A 505 -21.30 -17.66 -18.61
N ILE A 506 -21.37 -17.99 -19.89
CA ILE A 506 -20.90 -17.11 -20.95
C ILE A 506 -22.09 -16.32 -21.47
N ARG A 507 -22.03 -15.01 -21.25
CA ARG A 507 -23.11 -14.08 -21.65
C ARG A 507 -22.83 -13.50 -23.04
N ASP A 508 -23.89 -13.04 -23.70
CA ASP A 508 -23.76 -12.29 -24.95
C ASP A 508 -23.08 -10.94 -24.68
N ALA A 509 -22.18 -10.53 -25.56
CA ALA A 509 -21.52 -9.23 -25.51
C ALA A 509 -22.50 -8.03 -25.53
N ALA A 510 -23.68 -8.21 -26.14
CA ALA A 510 -24.72 -7.20 -26.22
C ALA A 510 -25.47 -6.95 -24.90
N THR A 511 -25.30 -7.80 -23.89
CA THR A 511 -26.05 -7.73 -22.61
C THR A 511 -25.19 -7.37 -21.40
N SER A 512 -23.99 -6.80 -21.59
CA SER A 512 -23.18 -6.32 -20.47
C SER A 512 -23.97 -5.27 -19.66
N THR A 513 -24.43 -5.66 -18.47
CA THR A 513 -25.16 -4.79 -17.53
C THR A 513 -24.23 -4.00 -16.61
N GLY A 514 -22.94 -4.16 -16.77
CA GLY A 514 -21.92 -3.47 -15.96
C GLY A 514 -21.87 -1.97 -16.24
N VAL A 515 -21.54 -1.18 -15.21
CA VAL A 515 -21.22 0.24 -15.38
C VAL A 515 -19.96 0.35 -16.25
N PRO A 516 -19.96 1.17 -17.32
CA PRO A 516 -18.75 1.36 -18.12
C PRO A 516 -17.64 1.98 -17.28
N VAL A 517 -16.42 1.49 -17.45
CA VAL A 517 -15.23 2.03 -16.77
C VAL A 517 -14.20 2.43 -17.82
N ILE A 518 -13.73 3.67 -17.76
CA ILE A 518 -12.71 4.18 -18.67
C ILE A 518 -11.34 4.01 -17.98
N ASN A 519 -10.44 3.25 -18.61
CA ASN A 519 -9.10 2.99 -18.10
C ASN A 519 -8.06 3.94 -18.69
N ARG A 520 -8.25 4.33 -19.96
CA ARG A 520 -7.29 5.18 -20.67
C ARG A 520 -7.93 5.86 -21.86
N VAL A 521 -7.45 7.06 -22.18
CA VAL A 521 -7.82 7.79 -23.36
C VAL A 521 -6.56 8.12 -24.17
N LYS A 522 -6.62 7.96 -25.49
CA LYS A 522 -5.58 8.41 -26.42
C LYS A 522 -6.19 9.35 -27.44
N LEU A 523 -5.72 10.59 -27.46
CA LEU A 523 -6.09 11.61 -28.44
C LEU A 523 -4.92 11.82 -29.42
N LYS A 524 -5.18 11.70 -30.71
CA LYS A 524 -4.22 12.03 -31.77
C LYS A 524 -4.67 13.26 -32.54
N GLY A 525 -4.07 14.42 -32.19
CA GLY A 525 -4.56 15.72 -32.62
C GLY A 525 -6.00 15.94 -32.12
N SER A 526 -6.74 16.90 -32.68
CA SER A 526 -8.14 17.14 -32.32
C SER A 526 -9.14 16.30 -33.13
N LYS A 527 -8.71 15.20 -33.76
CA LYS A 527 -9.54 14.48 -34.75
C LYS A 527 -9.71 12.98 -34.51
N LYS A 528 -8.90 12.35 -33.67
CA LYS A 528 -8.95 10.90 -33.44
C LYS A 528 -8.85 10.61 -31.96
N LEU A 529 -9.88 10.02 -31.40
CA LEU A 529 -9.96 9.60 -30.00
C LEU A 529 -10.06 8.08 -29.92
N ARG A 530 -9.30 7.47 -29.05
CA ARG A 530 -9.46 6.08 -28.61
C ARG A 530 -9.71 6.05 -27.13
N VAL A 531 -10.80 5.43 -26.71
CA VAL A 531 -11.20 5.26 -25.33
C VAL A 531 -11.08 3.78 -24.99
N PHE A 532 -10.23 3.45 -24.05
CA PHE A 532 -9.97 2.08 -23.59
C PHE A 532 -10.65 1.87 -22.23
N GLY A 533 -11.31 0.74 -22.07
CA GLY A 533 -12.01 0.47 -20.84
C GLY A 533 -12.63 -0.92 -20.78
N VAL A 534 -13.62 -1.07 -19.93
CA VAL A 534 -14.40 -2.30 -19.77
C VAL A 534 -15.90 -1.97 -19.65
N ASN A 535 -16.75 -2.94 -19.92
CA ASN A 535 -18.21 -2.82 -19.92
C ASN A 535 -18.74 -1.80 -20.94
N PHE A 536 -17.99 -1.52 -22.01
CA PHE A 536 -18.51 -0.81 -23.16
C PHE A 536 -19.36 -1.77 -24.01
N VAL A 537 -20.30 -1.24 -24.72
CA VAL A 537 -21.12 -2.00 -25.69
C VAL A 537 -21.00 -1.37 -27.07
N SER A 538 -21.32 -2.10 -28.12
CA SER A 538 -21.17 -1.62 -29.49
C SER A 538 -21.95 -0.34 -29.80
N ASN A 539 -22.98 -0.05 -29.01
CA ASN A 539 -23.79 1.19 -29.08
C ASN A 539 -23.53 2.15 -27.92
N SER A 540 -22.39 2.02 -27.21
CA SER A 540 -21.99 3.01 -26.22
C SER A 540 -21.81 4.37 -26.87
N LEU A 541 -22.27 5.42 -26.19
CA LEU A 541 -22.08 6.81 -26.59
C LEU A 541 -20.94 7.44 -25.80
N LEU A 542 -20.28 8.42 -26.38
CA LEU A 542 -19.26 9.24 -25.73
C LEU A 542 -19.79 10.63 -25.45
N LEU A 543 -19.85 11.03 -24.20
CA LEU A 543 -20.14 12.41 -23.80
C LEU A 543 -18.82 13.12 -23.53
N ILE A 544 -18.42 14.05 -24.40
CA ILE A 544 -17.15 14.77 -24.31
C ILE A 544 -17.45 16.26 -24.12
N ASN A 545 -17.04 16.83 -22.99
CA ASN A 545 -17.29 18.23 -22.64
C ASN A 545 -18.76 18.64 -22.83
N GLY A 546 -19.71 17.75 -22.48
CA GLY A 546 -21.15 17.98 -22.60
C GLY A 546 -21.76 17.69 -23.98
N VAL A 547 -20.97 17.30 -24.99
CA VAL A 547 -21.46 16.95 -26.34
C VAL A 547 -21.42 15.43 -26.53
N VAL A 548 -22.52 14.87 -27.01
CA VAL A 548 -22.68 13.43 -27.26
C VAL A 548 -22.16 13.08 -28.66
N PHE A 549 -21.36 12.02 -28.74
CA PHE A 549 -20.82 11.45 -29.97
C PHE A 549 -21.15 9.96 -30.06
N GLU A 550 -21.42 9.48 -31.26
CA GLU A 550 -21.44 8.06 -31.58
C GLU A 550 -20.04 7.64 -32.02
N PRO A 551 -19.43 6.58 -31.43
CA PRO A 551 -18.16 6.04 -31.89
C PRO A 551 -18.26 5.50 -33.33
N ASP A 552 -17.20 5.69 -34.13
CA ASP A 552 -17.11 5.12 -35.48
C ASP A 552 -16.91 3.59 -35.47
N SER A 553 -16.26 3.06 -34.45
CA SER A 553 -16.09 1.62 -34.25
C SER A 553 -15.91 1.25 -32.78
N PHE A 554 -16.23 0.00 -32.49
CA PHE A 554 -15.95 -0.70 -31.25
C PHE A 554 -15.01 -1.86 -31.57
N GLU A 555 -13.87 -1.93 -30.91
CA GLU A 555 -12.81 -2.91 -31.12
C GLU A 555 -12.36 -3.50 -29.79
N LEU A 556 -11.71 -4.66 -29.84
CA LEU A 556 -11.05 -5.27 -28.69
C LEU A 556 -9.54 -5.16 -28.87
N ASP A 557 -8.84 -4.67 -27.84
CA ASP A 557 -7.38 -4.57 -27.80
C ASP A 557 -6.88 -5.28 -26.53
N GLY A 558 -6.59 -6.56 -26.67
CA GLY A 558 -6.29 -7.44 -25.54
C GLY A 558 -7.48 -7.62 -24.61
N SER A 559 -7.33 -7.28 -23.33
CA SER A 559 -8.39 -7.32 -22.32
C SER A 559 -9.25 -6.05 -22.24
N SER A 560 -8.93 -5.03 -23.06
CA SER A 560 -9.64 -3.75 -23.08
C SER A 560 -10.60 -3.64 -24.27
N GLU A 561 -11.74 -3.03 -24.02
CA GLU A 561 -12.65 -2.58 -25.06
C GLU A 561 -12.23 -1.19 -25.53
N VAL A 562 -12.28 -0.97 -26.84
CA VAL A 562 -11.86 0.30 -27.43
C VAL A 562 -13.01 0.90 -28.24
N LEU A 563 -13.45 2.09 -27.82
CA LEU A 563 -14.32 2.94 -28.64
C LEU A 563 -13.44 3.90 -29.42
N PHE A 564 -13.65 3.92 -30.73
CA PHE A 564 -12.88 4.76 -31.64
C PHE A 564 -13.77 5.83 -32.26
N LEU A 565 -13.38 7.10 -32.15
CA LEU A 565 -14.09 8.25 -32.68
C LEU A 565 -13.20 9.07 -33.61
N LYS A 566 -13.68 9.32 -34.83
CA LYS A 566 -13.12 10.28 -35.79
C LYS A 566 -14.02 11.49 -35.89
N ALA A 567 -13.87 12.44 -34.99
CA ALA A 567 -14.61 13.69 -35.00
C ALA A 567 -13.67 14.87 -34.74
N ARG A 568 -14.06 16.05 -35.21
CA ARG A 568 -13.35 17.27 -34.80
C ARG A 568 -13.80 17.63 -33.38
N LEU A 569 -12.94 17.36 -32.41
CA LEU A 569 -13.22 17.60 -31.00
C LEU A 569 -12.81 19.02 -30.61
N ASN A 570 -13.68 19.69 -29.91
CA ASN A 570 -13.32 20.94 -29.23
C ASN A 570 -12.75 20.58 -27.86
N VAL A 571 -11.43 20.36 -27.82
CA VAL A 571 -10.70 19.96 -26.62
C VAL A 571 -9.82 21.11 -26.13
N GLY A 572 -9.85 21.35 -24.82
CA GLY A 572 -8.99 22.28 -24.12
C GLY A 572 -7.58 21.71 -23.86
N ALA A 573 -6.87 22.26 -22.90
CA ALA A 573 -5.60 21.72 -22.44
C ALA A 573 -5.75 20.30 -21.89
N GLU A 574 -4.69 19.53 -21.92
CA GLU A 574 -4.66 18.17 -21.36
C GLU A 574 -5.07 18.22 -19.86
N GLY A 575 -5.89 17.25 -19.46
CA GLY A 575 -6.45 17.18 -18.11
C GLY A 575 -7.69 18.06 -17.85
N THR A 576 -8.10 18.90 -18.81
CA THR A 576 -9.28 19.77 -18.67
C THR A 576 -10.52 19.23 -19.38
N ASN A 577 -10.38 18.17 -20.17
CA ASN A 577 -11.49 17.60 -20.94
C ASN A 577 -12.17 16.50 -20.15
N ILE A 578 -13.48 16.49 -20.14
CA ILE A 578 -14.30 15.49 -19.45
C ILE A 578 -14.86 14.51 -20.48
N LEU A 579 -14.65 13.21 -20.24
CA LEU A 579 -15.23 12.12 -21.01
C LEU A 579 -16.06 11.22 -20.10
N ILE A 580 -17.25 10.88 -20.55
CA ILE A 580 -18.12 9.87 -19.94
C ILE A 580 -18.56 8.90 -21.03
N VAL A 581 -18.48 7.61 -20.77
CA VAL A 581 -19.07 6.58 -21.63
C VAL A 581 -20.48 6.27 -21.14
N ILE A 582 -21.45 6.25 -22.03
CA ILE A 582 -22.86 6.04 -21.75
C ILE A 582 -23.31 4.78 -22.46
N ASN A 583 -23.73 3.77 -21.69
CA ASN A 583 -24.53 2.65 -22.18
C ASN A 583 -26.02 2.95 -21.99
N ALA A 584 -26.91 2.12 -22.54
CA ALA A 584 -28.35 2.35 -22.48
C ALA A 584 -28.88 2.65 -21.07
N ASN A 585 -28.37 1.97 -20.03
CA ASN A 585 -28.87 2.08 -18.65
C ASN A 585 -27.79 2.45 -17.62
N SER A 586 -26.57 2.83 -18.05
CA SER A 586 -25.46 3.13 -17.14
C SER A 586 -24.48 4.14 -17.74
N ARG A 587 -23.76 4.85 -16.88
CA ARG A 587 -22.73 5.82 -17.26
C ARG A 587 -21.46 5.56 -16.50
N SER A 588 -20.30 5.76 -17.14
CA SER A 588 -19.02 5.73 -16.44
C SER A 588 -18.90 6.90 -15.45
N ALA A 589 -17.97 6.80 -14.51
CA ALA A 589 -17.43 7.96 -13.84
C ALA A 589 -16.81 8.93 -14.88
N PRO A 590 -16.77 10.25 -14.61
CA PRO A 590 -16.05 11.19 -15.44
C PRO A 590 -14.56 10.83 -15.52
N PHE A 591 -14.02 10.83 -16.74
CA PHE A 591 -12.60 10.65 -17.00
C PHE A 591 -12.03 11.96 -17.54
N PHE A 592 -10.98 12.47 -16.92
CA PHE A 592 -10.30 13.69 -17.35
C PHE A 592 -9.12 13.36 -18.26
N PHE A 593 -8.96 14.02 -19.40
CA PHE A 593 -7.92 13.74 -20.38
C PHE A 593 -7.41 14.99 -21.12
#